data_90cc48499b167dba00565eaf12cb4939
#
_entry.id   90cc48499b167dba00565eaf12cb4939
#
_cell.length_a   1.000
_cell.length_b   1.000
_cell.length_c   1.000
_cell.angle_alpha   90.00
_cell.angle_beta   90.00
_cell.angle_gamma   90.00
#
_symmetry.space_group_name_H-M   'P 1'
#
loop_
_entity.id
_entity.type
_entity.pdbx_description
1 polymer ?
#
loop_
_entity_poly.entity_id
_entity_poly.type
_entity_poly.pdbx_seq_one_letter_code
_entity_poly.pdbx_strand_id
1 'polypeptide(L)'
;DKYEVTVKAYNVFRRNASYVKPSFPFLQGDEKILETPTFPVVGVSWYDSTNYCEWAGKRLLTEAEWEKAARGTHGLKFPWSNKILEKRANLAGKADGFEFMAPVGSFPMGRSVYGVYDMSGNVSEWVLDLYDQFYYQTAPIMNPTGPEKGKNRVYRGGSWDSRSVDIRTSKRFAATEGRKDA
;
A
#
# COMPACT_ATOMS: atom_id res chain seq x y z
N ASP A 1 2.88 1.75 10.43
CA ASP A 1 3.93 0.71 10.50
C ASP A 1 5.13 1.09 9.63
N LYS A 2 6.26 0.44 9.86
CA LYS A 2 7.49 0.67 9.09
C LYS A 2 7.49 -0.09 7.76
N TYR A 3 6.78 -1.18 7.72
CA TYR A 3 6.62 -2.10 6.59
C TYR A 3 5.15 -2.34 6.31
N GLU A 4 4.85 -2.83 5.11
CA GLU A 4 3.54 -3.38 4.78
C GLU A 4 3.14 -4.49 5.78
N VAL A 5 1.86 -4.70 5.98
CA VAL A 5 1.36 -5.78 6.86
C VAL A 5 1.75 -7.12 6.26
N THR A 6 2.50 -7.92 7.00
CA THR A 6 2.97 -9.21 6.52
C THR A 6 1.90 -10.31 6.64
N VAL A 7 2.02 -11.35 5.82
CA VAL A 7 1.23 -12.58 5.94
C VAL A 7 1.28 -13.13 7.36
N LYS A 8 2.45 -13.09 8.03
CA LYS A 8 2.61 -13.51 9.43
C LYS A 8 1.70 -12.73 10.36
N ALA A 9 1.76 -11.38 10.29
CA ALA A 9 0.99 -10.51 11.16
C ALA A 9 -0.52 -10.65 10.91
N TYR A 10 -0.93 -10.69 9.65
CA TYR A 10 -2.32 -10.87 9.27
C TYR A 10 -2.88 -12.24 9.69
N ASN A 11 -2.07 -13.31 9.63
CA ASN A 11 -2.46 -14.64 10.09
C ASN A 11 -2.68 -14.71 11.61
N VAL A 12 -1.96 -13.90 12.40
CA VAL A 12 -2.23 -13.77 13.84
C VAL A 12 -3.62 -13.16 14.08
N PHE A 13 -3.92 -12.04 13.42
CA PHE A 13 -5.25 -11.43 13.45
C PHE A 13 -6.34 -12.42 13.05
N ARG A 14 -6.20 -13.06 11.91
CA ARG A 14 -7.19 -13.97 11.36
C ARG A 14 -7.53 -15.13 12.31
N ARG A 15 -6.52 -15.68 12.97
CA ARG A 15 -6.72 -16.78 13.95
C ARG A 15 -7.43 -16.30 15.22
N ASN A 16 -7.05 -15.12 15.72
CA ASN A 16 -7.62 -14.58 16.98
C ASN A 16 -9.03 -14.00 16.79
N ALA A 17 -9.33 -13.45 15.63
CA ALA A 17 -10.62 -12.84 15.31
C ALA A 17 -11.56 -13.77 14.52
N SER A 18 -11.18 -15.02 14.27
CA SER A 18 -11.92 -15.97 13.40
C SER A 18 -12.21 -15.36 12.02
N TYR A 19 -11.25 -14.63 11.48
CA TYR A 19 -11.40 -13.87 10.23
C TYR A 19 -11.06 -14.72 9.00
N VAL A 20 -11.62 -14.37 7.84
CA VAL A 20 -11.48 -15.13 6.59
C VAL A 20 -10.04 -15.09 6.06
N LYS A 21 -9.60 -16.17 5.43
CA LYS A 21 -8.32 -16.18 4.71
C LYS A 21 -8.42 -15.31 3.45
N PRO A 22 -7.45 -14.42 3.19
CA PRO A 22 -7.38 -13.69 1.93
C PRO A 22 -7.28 -14.65 0.73
N SER A 23 -7.87 -14.23 -0.38
CA SER A 23 -7.81 -14.96 -1.65
C SER A 23 -7.31 -14.01 -2.73
N PHE A 24 -6.32 -14.44 -3.49
CA PHE A 24 -5.74 -13.66 -4.57
C PHE A 24 -5.63 -14.52 -5.85
N PRO A 25 -6.68 -14.54 -6.68
CA PRO A 25 -6.79 -15.44 -7.84
C PRO A 25 -5.67 -15.29 -8.88
N PHE A 26 -5.01 -14.14 -8.93
CA PHE A 26 -3.94 -13.86 -9.89
C PHE A 26 -2.64 -14.65 -9.67
N LEU A 27 -2.49 -15.30 -8.50
CA LEU A 27 -1.33 -16.14 -8.16
C LEU A 27 -1.66 -17.64 -8.23
N GLN A 28 -2.55 -18.06 -9.12
CA GLN A 28 -2.83 -19.48 -9.32
C GLN A 28 -1.55 -20.23 -9.75
N GLY A 29 -1.17 -21.23 -8.97
CA GLY A 29 0.08 -21.99 -9.14
C GLY A 29 1.22 -21.56 -8.21
N ASP A 30 1.17 -20.35 -7.66
CA ASP A 30 2.18 -19.79 -6.75
C ASP A 30 1.61 -19.44 -5.36
N GLU A 31 0.58 -20.17 -4.93
CA GLU A 31 -0.10 -19.92 -3.65
C GLU A 31 0.83 -19.95 -2.42
N LYS A 32 2.00 -20.60 -2.55
CA LYS A 32 3.03 -20.58 -1.49
C LYS A 32 3.45 -19.18 -1.09
N ILE A 33 3.43 -18.22 -2.03
CA ILE A 33 3.74 -16.80 -1.78
C ILE A 33 2.74 -16.23 -0.77
N LEU A 34 1.45 -16.57 -0.90
CA LEU A 34 0.38 -16.11 -0.01
C LEU A 34 0.46 -16.71 1.41
N GLU A 35 1.34 -17.67 1.63
CA GLU A 35 1.55 -18.32 2.92
C GLU A 35 2.93 -18.01 3.50
N THR A 36 3.81 -17.36 2.72
CA THR A 36 5.17 -17.03 3.16
C THR A 36 5.14 -15.88 4.18
N PRO A 37 5.64 -16.08 5.40
CA PRO A 37 5.44 -15.16 6.52
C PRO A 37 5.96 -13.74 6.32
N THR A 38 7.02 -13.57 5.52
CA THR A 38 7.71 -12.29 5.29
C THR A 38 7.18 -11.48 4.12
N PHE A 39 6.24 -12.05 3.36
CA PHE A 39 5.61 -11.33 2.25
C PHE A 39 4.49 -10.42 2.74
N PRO A 40 4.15 -9.35 2.02
CA PRO A 40 2.98 -8.53 2.32
C PRO A 40 1.71 -9.36 2.13
N VAL A 41 0.69 -9.09 2.94
CA VAL A 41 -0.63 -9.68 2.72
C VAL A 41 -1.30 -9.01 1.53
N VAL A 42 -1.83 -9.80 0.61
CA VAL A 42 -2.61 -9.35 -0.56
C VAL A 42 -3.99 -10.01 -0.58
N GLY A 43 -4.86 -9.58 -1.49
CA GLY A 43 -6.22 -10.10 -1.58
C GLY A 43 -7.11 -9.67 -0.42
N VAL A 44 -6.82 -8.51 0.17
CA VAL A 44 -7.58 -7.89 1.26
C VAL A 44 -8.35 -6.67 0.74
N SER A 45 -9.62 -6.57 1.10
CA SER A 45 -10.44 -5.40 0.82
C SER A 45 -10.13 -4.25 1.79
N TRP A 46 -10.72 -3.08 1.53
CA TRP A 46 -10.66 -1.95 2.46
C TRP A 46 -11.23 -2.32 3.83
N TYR A 47 -12.34 -3.08 3.87
CA TYR A 47 -12.93 -3.56 5.12
C TYR A 47 -12.01 -4.53 5.87
N ASP A 48 -11.36 -5.46 5.15
CA ASP A 48 -10.42 -6.41 5.74
C ASP A 48 -9.23 -5.68 6.37
N SER A 49 -8.73 -4.63 5.70
CA SER A 49 -7.63 -3.78 6.16
C SER A 49 -8.01 -2.94 7.38
N THR A 50 -9.22 -2.37 7.39
CA THR A 50 -9.75 -1.61 8.52
C THR A 50 -9.90 -2.51 9.75
N ASN A 51 -10.53 -3.69 9.58
CA ASN A 51 -10.73 -4.64 10.68
C ASN A 51 -9.40 -5.13 11.27
N TYR A 52 -8.38 -5.36 10.42
CA TYR A 52 -7.05 -5.68 10.89
C TYR A 52 -6.46 -4.53 11.73
N CYS A 53 -6.54 -3.32 11.23
CA CYS A 53 -6.00 -2.14 11.95
C CYS A 53 -6.68 -1.95 13.29
N GLU A 54 -8.00 -2.01 13.36
CA GLU A 54 -8.78 -1.88 14.60
C GLU A 54 -8.41 -2.97 15.61
N TRP A 55 -8.33 -4.23 15.15
CA TRP A 55 -7.89 -5.33 16.01
C TRP A 55 -6.48 -5.11 16.57
N ALA A 56 -5.59 -4.51 15.78
CA ALA A 56 -4.22 -4.19 16.19
C ALA A 56 -4.10 -2.92 17.04
N GLY A 57 -5.22 -2.27 17.42
CA GLY A 57 -5.23 -1.01 18.15
C GLY A 57 -4.75 0.18 17.30
N LYS A 58 -4.95 0.13 16.00
CA LYS A 58 -4.50 1.10 14.99
C LYS A 58 -5.67 1.57 14.12
N ARG A 59 -5.37 2.36 13.12
CA ARG A 59 -6.29 2.73 12.02
C ARG A 59 -5.53 2.76 10.69
N LEU A 60 -6.24 2.77 9.58
CA LEU A 60 -5.67 3.16 8.31
C LEU A 60 -5.17 4.62 8.37
N LEU A 61 -4.10 4.91 7.65
CA LEU A 61 -3.65 6.29 7.46
C LEU A 61 -4.67 7.07 6.64
N THR A 62 -4.80 8.36 6.86
CA THR A 62 -5.41 9.23 5.85
C THR A 62 -4.50 9.29 4.62
N GLU A 63 -5.06 9.63 3.46
CA GLU A 63 -4.28 9.78 2.24
C GLU A 63 -3.16 10.80 2.40
N ALA A 64 -3.42 11.90 3.09
CA ALA A 64 -2.42 12.94 3.35
C ALA A 64 -1.30 12.47 4.29
N GLU A 65 -1.62 11.66 5.30
CA GLU A 65 -0.61 11.05 6.19
C GLU A 65 0.27 10.06 5.41
N TRP A 66 -0.35 9.23 4.55
CA TRP A 66 0.36 8.31 3.67
C TRP A 66 1.30 9.07 2.73
N GLU A 67 0.80 10.10 2.05
CA GLU A 67 1.59 10.89 1.12
C GLU A 67 2.76 11.59 1.82
N LYS A 68 2.53 12.17 2.99
CA LYS A 68 3.60 12.76 3.82
C LYS A 68 4.66 11.73 4.21
N ALA A 69 4.23 10.53 4.64
CA ALA A 69 5.14 9.44 4.99
C ALA A 69 6.02 9.01 3.79
N ALA A 70 5.44 9.01 2.58
CA ALA A 70 6.13 8.63 1.36
C ALA A 70 7.11 9.69 0.86
N ARG A 71 6.67 10.95 0.71
CA ARG A 71 7.43 12.00 -0.01
C ARG A 71 8.18 13.00 0.87
N GLY A 72 7.96 12.93 2.18
CA GLY A 72 8.53 13.89 3.12
C GLY A 72 8.01 15.32 2.93
N THR A 73 8.64 16.28 3.62
CA THR A 73 8.32 17.71 3.53
C THR A 73 8.87 18.37 2.26
N HIS A 74 9.82 17.73 1.59
CA HIS A 74 10.37 18.24 0.32
C HIS A 74 9.53 17.88 -0.91
N GLY A 75 8.44 17.14 -0.75
CA GLY A 75 7.53 16.81 -1.83
C GLY A 75 8.16 15.92 -2.91
N LEU A 76 9.01 14.98 -2.52
CA LEU A 76 9.73 14.09 -3.45
C LEU A 76 8.77 13.32 -4.37
N LYS A 77 9.20 13.13 -5.62
CA LYS A 77 8.45 12.37 -6.63
C LYS A 77 8.39 10.87 -6.31
N PHE A 78 9.46 10.33 -5.73
CA PHE A 78 9.57 8.97 -5.19
C PHE A 78 10.10 9.05 -3.76
N PRO A 79 9.92 8.04 -2.91
CA PRO A 79 10.36 8.10 -1.50
C PRO A 79 11.83 8.45 -1.31
N TRP A 80 12.69 8.07 -2.26
CA TRP A 80 14.14 8.25 -2.21
C TRP A 80 14.66 9.50 -2.95
N SER A 81 13.94 10.00 -3.97
CA SER A 81 14.39 11.19 -4.74
C SER A 81 13.35 11.60 -5.81
N ASN A 82 13.70 12.60 -6.62
CA ASN A 82 12.90 13.00 -7.79
C ASN A 82 13.21 12.19 -9.06
N LYS A 83 14.16 11.25 -9.01
CA LYS A 83 14.53 10.39 -10.13
C LYS A 83 14.16 8.95 -9.85
N ILE A 84 13.71 8.24 -10.90
CA ILE A 84 13.61 6.79 -10.83
C ILE A 84 15.03 6.20 -10.80
N LEU A 85 15.26 5.29 -9.89
CA LEU A 85 16.54 4.62 -9.70
C LEU A 85 16.30 3.13 -9.61
N GLU A 86 17.17 2.35 -10.22
CA GLU A 86 17.11 0.88 -10.17
C GLU A 86 17.23 0.34 -8.74
N LYS A 87 16.67 -0.82 -8.49
CA LYS A 87 16.74 -1.55 -7.20
C LYS A 87 16.30 -0.71 -5.99
N ARG A 88 15.30 0.15 -6.20
CA ARG A 88 14.68 0.97 -5.14
C ARG A 88 13.25 0.53 -4.81
N ALA A 89 12.62 -0.22 -5.71
CA ALA A 89 11.25 -0.68 -5.57
C ALA A 89 11.04 -1.95 -6.39
N ASN A 90 10.05 -2.73 -6.03
CA ASN A 90 9.56 -3.85 -6.82
C ASN A 90 8.49 -3.35 -7.81
N LEU A 91 8.74 -3.53 -9.10
CA LEU A 91 7.95 -2.97 -10.22
C LEU A 91 7.68 -4.01 -11.30
N ALA A 92 6.89 -3.63 -12.30
CA ALA A 92 6.61 -4.48 -13.46
C ALA A 92 7.90 -4.95 -14.15
N GLY A 93 8.00 -6.26 -14.32
CA GLY A 93 9.15 -6.95 -14.89
C GLY A 93 9.92 -7.75 -13.85
N LYS A 94 11.11 -8.24 -14.22
CA LYS A 94 11.95 -9.09 -13.34
C LYS A 94 13.33 -8.46 -13.07
N ALA A 95 13.51 -7.19 -13.42
CA ALA A 95 14.81 -6.52 -13.31
C ALA A 95 15.22 -6.27 -11.84
N ASP A 96 14.24 -6.21 -10.94
CA ASP A 96 14.44 -6.06 -9.50
C ASP A 96 14.74 -7.40 -8.77
N GLY A 97 14.52 -8.54 -9.46
CA GLY A 97 14.77 -9.89 -8.95
C GLY A 97 13.50 -10.64 -8.52
N PHE A 98 12.31 -10.04 -8.69
CA PHE A 98 11.03 -10.65 -8.31
C PHE A 98 10.07 -10.67 -9.50
N GLU A 99 9.27 -11.71 -9.60
CA GLU A 99 8.21 -11.83 -10.61
C GLU A 99 6.87 -11.27 -10.11
N PHE A 100 6.65 -11.41 -8.82
CA PHE A 100 5.49 -10.91 -8.08
C PHE A 100 5.97 -10.02 -6.93
N MET A 101 5.19 -9.88 -5.86
CA MET A 101 5.62 -9.13 -4.68
C MET A 101 6.94 -9.69 -4.10
N ALA A 102 7.70 -8.82 -3.46
CA ALA A 102 8.90 -9.16 -2.70
C ALA A 102 8.60 -9.25 -1.19
N PRO A 103 9.43 -9.95 -0.40
CA PRO A 103 9.39 -9.82 1.05
C PRO A 103 9.47 -8.35 1.47
N VAL A 104 8.70 -7.95 2.49
CA VAL A 104 8.68 -6.55 2.93
C VAL A 104 10.08 -6.05 3.29
N GLY A 105 10.41 -4.83 2.89
CA GLY A 105 11.72 -4.23 3.17
C GLY A 105 12.89 -4.73 2.32
N SER A 106 12.62 -5.45 1.21
CA SER A 106 13.66 -5.94 0.30
C SER A 106 14.47 -4.82 -0.37
N PHE A 107 13.96 -3.59 -0.36
CA PHE A 107 14.59 -2.44 -1.01
C PHE A 107 15.01 -1.35 0.00
N PRO A 108 16.08 -1.57 0.80
CA PRO A 108 16.45 -0.64 1.89
C PRO A 108 16.83 0.76 1.42
N MET A 109 17.27 0.88 0.17
CA MET A 109 17.57 2.18 -0.44
C MET A 109 16.34 2.85 -1.06
N GLY A 110 15.18 2.20 -1.06
CA GLY A 110 13.88 2.71 -1.51
C GLY A 110 13.05 3.33 -0.41
N ARG A 111 13.51 3.26 0.85
CA ARG A 111 12.79 3.81 2.00
C ARG A 111 12.62 5.33 1.91
N SER A 112 11.53 5.82 2.50
CA SER A 112 11.28 7.25 2.60
C SER A 112 12.24 7.94 3.58
N VAL A 113 12.22 9.28 3.61
CA VAL A 113 13.00 10.08 4.56
C VAL A 113 12.65 9.81 6.02
N TYR A 114 11.47 9.25 6.28
CA TYR A 114 11.04 8.81 7.61
C TYR A 114 11.37 7.35 7.91
N GLY A 115 12.06 6.67 7.00
CA GLY A 115 12.44 5.27 7.15
C GLY A 115 11.32 4.26 6.93
N VAL A 116 10.23 4.66 6.27
CA VAL A 116 9.13 3.77 5.87
C VAL A 116 9.51 3.10 4.55
N TYR A 117 9.30 1.80 4.48
CA TYR A 117 9.64 0.98 3.32
C TYR A 117 8.45 0.81 2.38
N ASP A 118 8.74 0.41 1.17
CA ASP A 118 7.81 -0.09 0.14
C ASP A 118 6.69 0.91 -0.24
N MET A 119 6.87 2.21 0.09
CA MET A 119 5.93 3.30 -0.25
C MET A 119 5.80 3.57 -1.77
N SER A 120 6.48 2.80 -2.61
CA SER A 120 6.43 2.85 -4.08
C SER A 120 6.69 1.46 -4.63
N GLY A 121 5.71 0.84 -5.27
CA GLY A 121 5.76 -0.54 -5.76
C GLY A 121 5.44 -1.57 -4.67
N ASN A 122 5.81 -2.80 -4.89
CA ASN A 122 5.53 -3.99 -4.09
C ASN A 122 4.03 -4.30 -4.02
N VAL A 123 3.26 -3.79 -3.06
CA VAL A 123 1.80 -3.91 -3.06
C VAL A 123 1.12 -2.57 -2.84
N SER A 124 -0.05 -2.40 -3.43
CA SER A 124 -0.86 -1.21 -3.22
C SER A 124 -1.45 -1.17 -1.82
N GLU A 125 -1.52 0.01 -1.23
CA GLU A 125 -1.95 0.20 0.15
C GLU A 125 -3.26 0.98 0.25
N TRP A 126 -4.26 0.42 0.91
CA TRP A 126 -5.49 1.12 1.25
C TRP A 126 -5.24 2.22 2.26
N VAL A 127 -5.91 3.35 2.07
CA VAL A 127 -5.98 4.44 3.04
C VAL A 127 -7.42 4.69 3.48
N LEU A 128 -7.60 5.52 4.48
CA LEU A 128 -8.91 5.77 5.10
C LEU A 128 -9.89 6.48 4.16
N ASP A 129 -9.38 7.35 3.29
CA ASP A 129 -10.13 8.36 2.56
C ASP A 129 -11.04 7.79 1.48
N LEU A 130 -12.20 8.38 1.32
CA LEU A 130 -12.98 8.31 0.08
C LEU A 130 -12.26 9.08 -1.03
N TYR A 131 -12.48 8.66 -2.28
CA TYR A 131 -11.86 9.30 -3.43
C TYR A 131 -12.75 10.39 -4.02
N ASP A 132 -12.18 11.58 -4.18
CA ASP A 132 -12.65 12.65 -5.05
C ASP A 132 -11.46 13.24 -5.80
N GLN A 133 -11.59 13.39 -7.11
CA GLN A 133 -10.51 13.90 -7.97
C GLN A 133 -10.10 15.33 -7.61
N PHE A 134 -11.05 16.15 -7.16
CA PHE A 134 -10.87 17.57 -6.93
C PHE A 134 -10.74 17.93 -5.44
N TYR A 135 -10.85 16.95 -4.53
CA TYR A 135 -10.86 17.19 -3.09
C TYR A 135 -9.79 18.15 -2.61
N TYR A 136 -8.55 17.96 -3.05
CA TYR A 136 -7.42 18.79 -2.60
C TYR A 136 -7.43 20.23 -3.11
N GLN A 137 -8.34 20.62 -4.01
CA GLN A 137 -8.53 22.02 -4.39
C GLN A 137 -9.22 22.84 -3.29
N THR A 138 -10.01 22.20 -2.43
CA THR A 138 -10.80 22.83 -1.37
C THR A 138 -10.57 22.23 0.01
N ALA A 139 -9.68 21.24 0.12
CA ALA A 139 -9.40 20.54 1.36
C ALA A 139 -8.82 21.48 2.43
N PRO A 140 -9.05 21.20 3.72
CA PRO A 140 -8.33 21.87 4.79
C PRO A 140 -6.81 21.72 4.62
N ILE A 141 -6.07 22.79 4.89
CA ILE A 141 -4.60 22.75 4.82
C ILE A 141 -4.01 21.82 5.89
N MET A 142 -4.66 21.73 7.05
CA MET A 142 -4.21 20.88 8.16
C MET A 142 -5.08 19.62 8.26
N ASN A 143 -4.40 18.47 8.32
CA ASN A 143 -4.99 17.16 8.59
C ASN A 143 -6.24 16.84 7.74
N PRO A 144 -6.19 16.94 6.40
CA PRO A 144 -7.32 16.58 5.56
C PRO A 144 -7.63 15.08 5.71
N THR A 145 -8.92 14.75 5.73
CA THR A 145 -9.44 13.39 6.00
C THR A 145 -10.22 12.79 4.83
N GLY A 146 -10.12 13.43 3.66
CA GLY A 146 -10.91 13.06 2.49
C GLY A 146 -12.32 13.66 2.49
N PRO A 147 -13.06 13.50 1.39
CA PRO A 147 -14.43 13.97 1.27
C PRO A 147 -15.38 13.14 2.14
N GLU A 148 -16.49 13.74 2.58
CA GLU A 148 -17.50 13.04 3.37
C GLU A 148 -18.34 12.03 2.57
N LYS A 149 -18.37 12.18 1.24
CA LYS A 149 -19.15 11.34 0.33
C LYS A 149 -18.31 10.88 -0.84
N GLY A 150 -18.48 9.63 -1.24
CA GLY A 150 -17.79 9.02 -2.38
C GLY A 150 -18.25 7.57 -2.59
N LYS A 151 -17.88 7.00 -3.72
CA LYS A 151 -18.19 5.60 -4.07
C LYS A 151 -16.99 4.67 -3.92
N ASN A 152 -15.80 5.24 -3.97
CA ASN A 152 -14.56 4.50 -3.99
C ASN A 152 -13.65 4.95 -2.84
N ARG A 153 -12.82 4.05 -2.36
CA ARG A 153 -11.71 4.32 -1.44
C ARG A 153 -10.44 4.57 -2.20
N VAL A 154 -9.58 5.38 -1.61
CA VAL A 154 -8.24 5.63 -2.15
C VAL A 154 -7.31 4.48 -1.79
N TYR A 155 -6.44 4.11 -2.74
CA TYR A 155 -5.25 3.29 -2.48
C TYR A 155 -4.03 3.92 -3.14
N ARG A 156 -2.84 3.61 -2.65
CA ARG A 156 -1.60 4.33 -2.95
C ARG A 156 -0.44 3.37 -3.19
N GLY A 157 0.69 3.90 -3.66
CA GLY A 157 1.96 3.19 -3.80
C GLY A 157 2.17 2.52 -5.16
N GLY A 158 1.12 1.97 -5.75
CA GLY A 158 1.26 1.04 -6.87
C GLY A 158 1.72 -0.34 -6.40
N SER A 159 2.00 -1.25 -7.31
CA SER A 159 2.33 -2.65 -7.01
C SER A 159 3.51 -3.15 -7.85
N TRP A 160 3.88 -4.42 -7.66
CA TRP A 160 4.88 -5.12 -8.47
C TRP A 160 4.56 -5.13 -9.98
N ASP A 161 3.29 -4.93 -10.36
CA ASP A 161 2.85 -4.85 -11.76
C ASP A 161 2.74 -3.41 -12.27
N SER A 162 3.16 -2.43 -11.50
CA SER A 162 3.09 -1.02 -11.86
C SER A 162 4.30 -0.55 -12.63
N ARG A 163 4.05 0.33 -13.63
CA ARG A 163 5.12 1.05 -14.32
C ARG A 163 5.68 2.16 -13.42
N SER A 164 6.90 2.59 -13.68
CA SER A 164 7.58 3.64 -12.90
C SER A 164 6.82 4.97 -12.83
N VAL A 165 5.97 5.27 -13.81
CA VAL A 165 5.12 6.48 -13.81
C VAL A 165 3.96 6.39 -12.83
N ASP A 166 3.58 5.17 -12.44
CA ASP A 166 2.40 4.90 -11.60
C ASP A 166 2.75 4.76 -10.12
N ILE A 167 4.04 4.65 -9.75
CA ILE A 167 4.51 4.54 -8.36
C ILE A 167 4.94 5.88 -7.74
N ARG A 168 4.63 7.00 -8.37
CA ARG A 168 4.94 8.32 -7.79
C ARG A 168 4.18 8.51 -6.48
N THR A 169 4.82 9.12 -5.51
CA THR A 169 4.22 9.40 -4.18
C THR A 169 2.92 10.21 -4.25
N SER A 170 2.72 11.00 -5.31
CA SER A 170 1.50 11.78 -5.55
C SER A 170 0.46 11.05 -6.41
N LYS A 171 0.75 9.83 -6.90
CA LYS A 171 -0.21 9.09 -7.72
C LYS A 171 -1.34 8.56 -6.84
N ARG A 172 -2.56 8.84 -7.25
CA ARG A 172 -3.79 8.43 -6.57
C ARG A 172 -4.49 7.35 -7.38
N PHE A 173 -4.99 6.33 -6.71
CA PHE A 173 -5.85 5.31 -7.29
C PHE A 173 -7.13 5.21 -6.48
N ALA A 174 -8.16 4.64 -7.08
CA ALA A 174 -9.44 4.46 -6.41
C ALA A 174 -10.11 3.16 -6.83
N ALA A 175 -10.76 2.50 -5.89
CA ALA A 175 -11.55 1.32 -6.13
C ALA A 175 -12.70 1.20 -5.12
N THR A 176 -13.64 0.32 -5.40
CA THR A 176 -14.71 -0.02 -4.46
C THR A 176 -14.16 -0.67 -3.20
N GLU A 177 -14.82 -0.48 -2.07
CA GLU A 177 -14.40 -0.98 -0.75
C GLU A 177 -14.21 -2.51 -0.70
N GLY A 178 -14.93 -3.25 -1.51
CA GLY A 178 -14.88 -4.72 -1.59
C GLY A 178 -13.80 -5.28 -2.53
N ARG A 179 -13.07 -4.44 -3.27
CA ARG A 179 -12.02 -4.88 -4.19
C ARG A 179 -10.87 -5.56 -3.43
N LYS A 180 -10.37 -6.71 -3.98
CA LYS A 180 -9.34 -7.56 -3.36
C LYS A 180 -8.14 -7.86 -4.26
N ASP A 181 -8.02 -7.20 -5.40
CA ASP A 181 -7.02 -7.44 -6.43
C ASP A 181 -5.95 -6.33 -6.51
N ALA A 182 -5.74 -5.62 -5.44
CA ALA A 182 -4.75 -4.54 -5.31
C ALA A 182 -3.61 -4.93 -4.40
#